data_222ad43882a3ebb6d8edc6c81777f98d
#
_entry.id   222ad43882a3ebb6d8edc6c81777f98d
#
_cell.length_a   1.000
_cell.length_b   1.000
_cell.length_c   1.000
_cell.angle_alpha   90.00
_cell.angle_beta   90.00
_cell.angle_gamma   90.00
#
_symmetry.space_group_name_H-M   'P 1'
#
loop_
_entity.id
_entity.type
_entity.pdbx_description
1 polymer ?
#
loop_
_entity_poly.entity_id
_entity_poly.type
_entity_poly.pdbx_seq_one_letter_code
_entity_poly.pdbx_strand_id
1 'polypeptide(L)'
;MKASQRNYVVCIRAEESSDIEVRKIYEVLPDEIAAKRGYLRIVDESGEDYLYPEESFSPVQLQEKAVRALRSHASVNERALKR
;
A
#
# COMPACT_ATOMS: atom_id res chain seq x y z
N MET A 1 20.82 -3.27 -0.40
CA MET A 1 20.34 -3.48 -0.35
C MET A 1 19.56 -3.33 -0.30
N LYS A 2 19.14 -3.16 -0.30
CA LYS A 2 18.28 -2.93 -0.30
C LYS A 2 17.35 -3.52 -0.26
N ALA A 3 17.37 -4.07 -0.44
CA ALA A 3 16.53 -4.84 -0.58
C ALA A 3 15.47 -5.10 0.18
N SER A 4 15.42 -5.68 0.85
CA SER A 4 14.42 -5.93 1.67
C SER A 4 13.56 -4.83 1.91
N GLN A 5 13.57 -3.95 1.09
CA GLN A 5 12.80 -2.87 1.30
C GLN A 5 11.42 -3.08 1.07
N ARG A 6 10.57 -2.46 1.83
CA ARG A 6 9.20 -2.45 1.56
C ARG A 6 8.92 -1.37 0.62
N ASN A 7 8.04 -1.61 -0.29
CA ASN A 7 7.66 -0.63 -1.28
C ASN A 7 6.37 0.02 -0.88
N TYR A 8 6.34 1.32 -1.02
CA TYR A 8 5.14 2.10 -0.71
C TYR A 8 4.79 2.97 -1.89
N VAL A 9 3.50 3.21 -2.06
CA VAL A 9 3.00 4.05 -3.14
C VAL A 9 1.92 4.93 -2.59
N VAL A 10 1.71 6.06 -3.25
CA VAL A 10 0.58 6.92 -2.90
C VAL A 10 -0.47 6.72 -3.97
N CYS A 11 -1.72 6.63 -3.56
CA CYS A 11 -2.82 6.46 -4.48
C CYS A 11 -3.15 7.80 -5.11
N ILE A 12 -3.17 7.84 -6.44
CA ILE A 12 -3.47 9.07 -7.15
C ILE A 12 -4.76 8.97 -7.96
N ARG A 13 -5.38 7.79 -7.97
CA ARG A 13 -6.61 7.59 -8.71
C ARG A 13 -7.35 6.43 -8.08
N ALA A 14 -8.62 6.58 -7.81
CA ALA A 14 -9.39 5.50 -7.19
C ALA A 14 -10.82 5.58 -7.65
N GLU A 15 -11.45 4.42 -7.75
CA GLU A 15 -12.85 4.38 -8.07
C GLU A 15 -13.65 4.42 -6.80
N GLU A 16 -14.85 4.90 -6.89
CA GLU A 16 -15.66 5.11 -5.72
C GLU A 16 -15.88 3.89 -4.87
N SER A 17 -16.03 2.77 -5.49
CA SER A 17 -16.36 1.58 -4.72
C SER A 17 -15.14 0.76 -4.33
N SER A 18 -13.94 1.26 -4.61
CA SER A 18 -12.76 0.46 -4.31
C SER A 18 -12.31 0.69 -2.88
N ASP A 19 -11.42 -0.16 -2.41
CA ASP A 19 -10.88 -0.07 -1.07
C ASP A 19 -9.56 0.67 -1.03
N ILE A 20 -9.37 1.61 -1.94
CA ILE A 20 -8.23 2.52 -1.89
C ILE A 20 -8.74 3.93 -1.99
N GLU A 21 -7.99 4.87 -1.45
CA GLU A 21 -8.40 6.27 -1.42
C GLU A 21 -7.27 7.14 -1.92
N VAL A 22 -7.61 8.12 -2.72
CA VAL A 22 -6.64 9.06 -3.25
C VAL A 22 -5.94 9.79 -2.10
N ARG A 23 -4.65 9.99 -2.26
CA ARG A 23 -3.79 10.66 -1.29
C ARG A 23 -3.33 9.79 -0.15
N LYS A 24 -3.75 8.54 -0.10
CA LYS A 24 -3.28 7.65 0.95
C LYS A 24 -2.12 6.81 0.45
N ILE A 25 -1.32 6.38 1.38
CA ILE A 25 -0.13 5.58 1.09
C ILE A 25 -0.42 4.14 1.42
N TYR A 26 -0.04 3.26 0.51
CA TYR A 26 -0.27 1.83 0.68
C TYR A 26 1.01 1.04 0.47
N GLU A 27 1.07 -0.10 1.08
CA GLU A 27 2.20 -1.01 0.89
C GLU A 27 1.99 -1.86 -0.34
N VAL A 28 3.05 -2.08 -1.11
CA VAL A 28 3.02 -2.93 -2.27
C VAL A 28 3.75 -4.21 -1.92
N LEU A 29 3.11 -5.33 -2.13
CA LEU A 29 3.77 -6.62 -1.92
C LEU A 29 4.41 -7.06 -3.22
N PRO A 30 5.55 -7.71 -3.17
CA PRO A 30 6.23 -8.13 -4.40
C PRO A 30 5.38 -9.12 -5.17
N ASP A 31 5.23 -8.89 -6.45
CA ASP A 31 4.48 -9.79 -7.31
C ASP A 31 4.93 -9.52 -8.74
N GLU A 32 5.93 -10.24 -9.18
CA GLU A 32 6.52 -9.97 -10.47
C GLU A 32 5.58 -10.27 -11.62
N ILE A 33 4.74 -11.25 -11.45
CA ILE A 33 3.81 -11.58 -12.51
C ILE A 33 2.79 -10.48 -12.68
N ALA A 34 2.27 -9.97 -11.58
CA ALA A 34 1.32 -8.87 -11.65
C ALA A 34 1.98 -7.64 -12.24
N ALA A 35 3.22 -7.36 -11.84
CA ALA A 35 3.91 -6.18 -12.33
C ALA A 35 4.08 -6.23 -13.83
N LYS A 36 4.36 -7.39 -14.37
CA LYS A 36 4.52 -7.51 -15.81
C LYS A 36 3.23 -7.24 -16.55
N ARG A 37 2.12 -7.31 -15.88
CA ARG A 37 0.85 -7.06 -16.50
C ARG A 37 0.28 -5.70 -16.15
N GLY A 38 1.07 -4.86 -15.51
CA GLY A 38 0.65 -3.51 -15.19
C GLY A 38 -0.18 -3.41 -13.94
N TYR A 39 -0.04 -4.39 -13.04
CA TYR A 39 -0.77 -4.36 -11.78
C TYR A 39 0.18 -4.41 -10.60
N LEU A 40 -0.27 -3.85 -9.49
CA LEU A 40 0.46 -3.93 -8.24
C LEU A 40 -0.39 -4.65 -7.22
N ARG A 41 0.26 -5.43 -6.36
CA ARG A 41 -0.46 -6.09 -5.29
C ARG A 41 -0.40 -5.17 -4.08
N ILE A 42 -1.54 -4.62 -3.74
CA ILE A 42 -1.64 -3.56 -2.75
C ILE A 42 -2.37 -4.09 -1.52
N VAL A 43 -1.85 -3.77 -0.34
CA VAL A 43 -2.60 -4.02 0.90
C VAL A 43 -3.51 -2.83 1.07
N ASP A 44 -4.80 -3.03 0.87
CA ASP A 44 -5.73 -1.90 0.80
C ASP A 44 -6.42 -1.64 2.13
N GLU A 45 -7.45 -0.82 2.10
CA GLU A 45 -8.12 -0.43 3.34
C GLU A 45 -8.80 -1.60 4.05
N SER A 46 -9.07 -2.65 3.34
CA SER A 46 -9.67 -3.82 3.96
C SER A 46 -8.66 -4.60 4.79
N GLY A 47 -7.38 -4.31 4.62
CA GLY A 47 -6.34 -5.07 5.30
C GLY A 47 -5.88 -6.28 4.53
N GLU A 48 -6.49 -6.54 3.41
CA GLU A 48 -6.09 -7.66 2.56
C GLU A 48 -5.44 -7.13 1.31
N ASP A 49 -4.79 -8.00 0.56
CA ASP A 49 -4.10 -7.55 -0.63
C ASP A 49 -4.85 -7.94 -1.88
N TYR A 50 -4.91 -7.04 -2.81
CA TYR A 50 -5.56 -7.26 -4.09
C TYR A 50 -4.77 -6.57 -5.18
N LEU A 51 -5.03 -6.95 -6.41
CA LEU A 51 -4.35 -6.33 -7.54
C LEU A 51 -5.08 -5.08 -7.98
N TYR A 52 -4.31 -4.02 -8.17
CA TYR A 52 -4.84 -2.75 -8.66
C TYR A 52 -3.98 -2.28 -9.81
N PRO A 53 -4.54 -1.51 -10.74
CA PRO A 53 -3.73 -1.01 -11.85
C PRO A 53 -2.61 -0.12 -11.37
N GLU A 54 -1.43 -0.32 -11.90
CA GLU A 54 -0.31 0.46 -11.42
C GLU A 54 -0.48 1.94 -11.71
N GLU A 55 -1.28 2.31 -12.71
CA GLU A 55 -1.48 3.71 -13.00
C GLU A 55 -2.27 4.44 -11.93
N SER A 56 -2.84 3.72 -10.99
CA SER A 56 -3.54 4.36 -9.88
C SER A 56 -2.59 4.82 -8.79
N PHE A 57 -1.31 4.57 -8.93
CA PHE A 57 -0.35 4.84 -7.87
C PHE A 57 0.91 5.49 -8.38
N SER A 58 1.60 6.14 -7.46
CA SER A 58 2.91 6.69 -7.74
C SER A 58 3.85 6.24 -6.63
N PRO A 59 5.06 5.83 -6.95
CA PRO A 59 5.98 5.38 -5.89
C PRO A 59 6.36 6.51 -4.96
N VAL A 60 6.57 6.19 -3.70
CA VAL A 60 7.08 7.16 -2.76
C VAL A 60 8.21 6.51 -1.99
N GLN A 61 9.15 7.33 -1.55
CA GLN A 61 10.21 6.88 -0.72
C GLN A 61 9.99 7.38 0.67
N LEU A 62 9.89 6.50 1.63
CA LEU A 62 9.62 6.87 3.00
C LEU A 62 10.86 6.66 3.83
N GLN A 63 11.05 7.51 4.83
CA GLN A 63 12.10 7.29 5.79
C GLN A 63 11.74 6.12 6.66
N GLU A 64 12.74 5.51 7.24
CA GLU A 64 12.51 4.33 8.02
C GLU A 64 11.54 4.55 9.16
N LYS A 65 11.57 5.71 9.77
CA LYS A 65 10.65 6.02 10.82
C LYS A 65 9.21 5.96 10.32
N ALA A 66 8.95 6.42 9.11
CA ALA A 66 7.61 6.38 8.57
C ALA A 66 7.19 4.95 8.26
N VAL A 67 8.10 4.16 7.72
CA VAL A 67 7.81 2.78 7.43
C VAL A 67 7.43 2.04 8.70
N ARG A 68 8.20 2.25 9.75
CA ARG A 68 7.92 1.60 11.02
C ARG A 68 6.59 2.02 11.58
N ALA A 69 6.28 3.30 11.49
CA ALA A 69 5.02 3.79 12.01
C ALA A 69 3.83 3.23 11.25
N LEU A 70 3.95 3.15 9.95
CA LEU A 70 2.87 2.62 9.15
C LEU A 70 2.65 1.15 9.41
N ARG A 71 3.71 0.41 9.58
CA ARG A 71 3.55 -1.00 9.89
C ARG A 71 2.92 -1.21 11.24
N SER A 72 3.30 -0.40 12.21
CA SER A 72 2.69 -0.50 13.51
C SER A 72 1.23 -0.19 13.46
N HIS A 73 0.87 0.82 12.71
CA HIS A 73 -0.52 1.17 12.58
C HIS A 73 -1.30 0.06 11.91
N ALA A 74 -0.73 -0.57 10.93
CA ALA A 74 -1.42 -1.65 10.26
C ALA A 74 -1.71 -2.77 11.23
N SER A 75 -0.78 -3.05 12.12
CA SER A 75 -0.99 -4.16 12.99
C SER A 75 -1.84 -3.82 14.20
N VAL A 76 -1.95 -2.57 14.59
CA VAL A 76 -2.76 -2.25 15.74
C VAL A 76 -3.98 -1.47 15.41
N ASN A 77 -4.24 -1.34 14.15
CA ASN A 77 -5.31 -0.50 13.72
C ASN A 77 -6.63 -0.87 14.32
N GLU A 78 -6.95 -2.11 14.36
CA GLU A 78 -8.19 -2.48 14.88
C GLU A 78 -8.28 -2.20 16.32
N ARG A 79 -7.20 -2.26 17.04
CA ARG A 79 -7.32 -1.95 18.40
C ARG A 79 -7.48 -0.50 18.60
N ALA A 80 -6.87 0.31 17.81
CA ALA A 80 -7.03 1.71 17.94
C ALA A 80 -8.44 2.11 17.73
N LEU A 81 -9.14 1.39 16.94
CA LEU A 81 -10.49 1.73 16.70
C LEU A 81 -11.39 1.50 17.86
N LYS A 82 -10.94 0.79 18.82
CA LYS A 82 -11.76 0.53 19.88
C LYS A 82 -11.81 1.57 20.84
N ARG A 83 -11.18 2.56 20.72
CA ARG A 83 -11.22 3.51 21.69
C ARG A 83 -12.08 4.48 21.54
#